data_83a490766194e34b74650f465e393f0a
#
_entry.id   83a490766194e34b74650f465e393f0a
#
_cell.length_a   1.000
_cell.length_b   1.000
_cell.length_c   1.000
_cell.angle_alpha   90.00
_cell.angle_beta   90.00
_cell.angle_gamma   90.00
#
_symmetry.space_group_name_H-M   'P 1'
#
loop_
_entity.id
_entity.type
_entity.pdbx_description
1 polymer ?
#
loop_
_entity_poly.entity_id
_entity_poly.type
_entity_poly.pdbx_seq_one_letter_code
_entity_poly.pdbx_strand_id
1 'polypeptide(L)'
;MVPSARHLLRAKDLADSRYFEDLTVADLASAAGLSPAHFSREFRRTFGEAPHQYLLTRRLERAAALLRNTDRTVTEICLAVGLTSLGSFVTSFTRVHGMAPGVYRASFPPARRHIRIPDCVTRAYARPANRTFREAGSASSPVASPATTTEEDR
;
A
#
# COMPACT_ATOMS: atom_id res chain seq x y z
N MET A 1 -22.44 -31.62 14.75
CA MET A 1 -21.37 -31.10 15.65
C MET A 1 -21.18 -29.64 15.35
N VAL A 2 -21.48 -28.75 16.29
CA VAL A 2 -21.23 -27.29 16.10
C VAL A 2 -19.72 -27.09 16.14
N PRO A 3 -19.10 -26.49 15.09
CA PRO A 3 -17.69 -26.23 15.15
C PRO A 3 -17.41 -25.31 16.34
N SER A 4 -16.44 -25.71 17.16
CA SER A 4 -16.01 -24.90 18.28
C SER A 4 -15.61 -23.51 17.75
N ALA A 5 -16.03 -22.44 18.41
CA ALA A 5 -15.64 -21.05 18.07
C ALA A 5 -14.13 -20.89 17.83
N ARG A 6 -13.33 -21.74 18.47
CA ARG A 6 -11.87 -21.81 18.29
C ARG A 6 -11.44 -22.09 16.84
N HIS A 7 -12.18 -22.90 16.09
CA HIS A 7 -11.86 -23.18 14.67
C HIS A 7 -12.14 -21.97 13.80
N LEU A 8 -13.22 -21.25 14.05
CA LEU A 8 -13.55 -20.02 13.34
C LEU A 8 -12.56 -18.89 13.67
N LEU A 9 -12.09 -18.83 14.93
CA LEU A 9 -11.06 -17.87 15.34
C LEU A 9 -9.73 -18.09 14.60
N ARG A 10 -9.31 -19.35 14.38
CA ARG A 10 -8.11 -19.65 13.56
C ARG A 10 -8.22 -19.08 12.16
N ALA A 11 -9.36 -19.23 11.51
CA ALA A 11 -9.60 -18.67 10.18
C ALA A 11 -9.59 -17.14 10.21
N LYS A 12 -10.15 -16.55 11.25
CA LYS A 12 -10.13 -15.10 11.48
C LYS A 12 -8.70 -14.59 11.68
N ASP A 13 -7.90 -15.25 12.52
CA ASP A 13 -6.50 -14.92 12.77
C ASP A 13 -5.66 -15.03 11.48
N LEU A 14 -5.95 -16.05 10.64
CA LEU A 14 -5.33 -16.18 9.33
C LEU A 14 -5.66 -14.99 8.43
N ALA A 15 -6.93 -14.61 8.35
CA ALA A 15 -7.36 -13.44 7.58
C ALA A 15 -6.71 -12.15 8.09
N ASP A 16 -6.60 -11.97 9.41
CA ASP A 16 -6.00 -10.79 10.03
C ASP A 16 -4.48 -10.71 9.86
N SER A 17 -3.79 -11.85 9.85
CA SER A 17 -2.32 -11.89 9.72
C SER A 17 -1.85 -11.89 8.27
N ARG A 18 -2.62 -12.46 7.35
CA ARG A 18 -2.24 -12.67 5.94
C ARG A 18 -3.22 -11.99 4.96
N TYR A 19 -3.89 -10.92 5.37
CA TYR A 19 -4.87 -10.19 4.55
C TYR A 19 -4.31 -9.72 3.20
N PHE A 20 -3.01 -9.47 3.11
CA PHE A 20 -2.30 -9.00 1.91
C PHE A 20 -2.04 -10.09 0.88
N GLU A 21 -2.22 -11.36 1.24
CA GLU A 21 -2.07 -12.50 0.34
C GLU A 21 -3.35 -12.78 -0.44
N ASP A 22 -3.26 -13.57 -1.50
CA ASP A 22 -4.42 -14.00 -2.29
C ASP A 22 -5.20 -15.10 -1.56
N LEU A 23 -5.76 -14.74 -0.40
CA LEU A 23 -6.57 -15.65 0.41
C LEU A 23 -7.96 -15.80 -0.17
N THR A 24 -8.38 -17.06 -0.31
CA THR A 24 -9.73 -17.44 -0.70
C THR A 24 -10.56 -17.88 0.50
N VAL A 25 -11.89 -17.95 0.32
CA VAL A 25 -12.79 -18.53 1.35
C VAL A 25 -12.45 -20.01 1.59
N ALA A 26 -11.94 -20.72 0.58
CA ALA A 26 -11.52 -22.11 0.72
C ALA A 26 -10.29 -22.25 1.64
N ASP A 27 -9.33 -21.33 1.56
CA ASP A 27 -8.16 -21.32 2.46
C ASP A 27 -8.57 -21.10 3.92
N LEU A 28 -9.48 -20.14 4.15
CA LEU A 28 -10.03 -19.85 5.47
C LEU A 28 -10.82 -21.03 6.03
N ALA A 29 -11.63 -21.70 5.18
CA ALA A 29 -12.38 -22.89 5.55
C ALA A 29 -11.45 -24.06 5.92
N SER A 30 -10.38 -24.25 5.15
CA SER A 30 -9.34 -25.26 5.43
C SER A 30 -8.67 -25.02 6.79
N ALA A 31 -8.33 -23.78 7.12
CA ALA A 31 -7.76 -23.39 8.40
C ALA A 31 -8.73 -23.68 9.57
N ALA A 32 -10.03 -23.59 9.32
CA ALA A 32 -11.07 -23.96 10.28
C ALA A 32 -11.38 -25.49 10.30
N GLY A 33 -10.82 -26.27 9.36
CA GLY A 33 -11.14 -27.70 9.22
C GLY A 33 -12.58 -27.96 8.76
N LEU A 34 -13.16 -27.05 7.96
CA LEU A 34 -14.55 -27.08 7.51
C LEU A 34 -14.64 -27.04 5.97
N SER A 35 -15.76 -27.53 5.43
CA SER A 35 -16.07 -27.26 4.03
C SER A 35 -16.39 -25.76 3.82
N PRO A 36 -16.11 -25.18 2.64
CA PRO A 36 -16.37 -23.75 2.37
C PRO A 36 -17.80 -23.31 2.65
N ALA A 37 -18.79 -24.14 2.29
CA ALA A 37 -20.20 -23.83 2.51
C ALA A 37 -20.58 -23.84 4.00
N HIS A 38 -20.08 -24.83 4.77
CA HIS A 38 -20.30 -24.90 6.22
C HIS A 38 -19.58 -23.75 6.91
N PHE A 39 -18.31 -23.52 6.57
CA PHE A 39 -17.54 -22.42 7.11
C PHE A 39 -18.23 -21.06 6.91
N SER A 40 -18.69 -20.77 5.69
CA SER A 40 -19.34 -19.48 5.39
C SER A 40 -20.61 -19.25 6.23
N ARG A 41 -21.42 -20.29 6.43
CA ARG A 41 -22.62 -20.20 7.28
C ARG A 41 -22.27 -19.97 8.75
N GLU A 42 -21.34 -20.77 9.29
CA GLU A 42 -20.94 -20.68 10.69
C GLU A 42 -20.19 -19.36 10.99
N PHE A 43 -19.32 -18.93 10.08
CA PHE A 43 -18.61 -17.67 10.21
C PHE A 43 -19.60 -16.49 10.25
N ARG A 44 -20.55 -16.43 9.32
CA ARG A 44 -21.58 -15.39 9.31
C ARG A 44 -22.47 -15.43 10.54
N ARG A 45 -22.83 -16.62 11.03
CA ARG A 45 -23.63 -16.79 12.26
C ARG A 45 -22.88 -16.28 13.48
N THR A 46 -21.57 -16.50 13.55
CA THR A 46 -20.73 -16.17 14.71
C THR A 46 -20.28 -14.71 14.71
N PHE A 47 -19.88 -14.17 13.54
CA PHE A 47 -19.29 -12.83 13.43
C PHE A 47 -20.20 -11.79 12.76
N GLY A 48 -21.38 -12.18 12.29
CA GLY A 48 -22.36 -11.27 11.70
C GLY A 48 -22.16 -10.94 10.23
N GLU A 49 -21.00 -11.32 9.64
CA GLU A 49 -20.68 -11.03 8.24
C GLU A 49 -20.07 -12.24 7.53
N ALA A 50 -20.13 -12.24 6.19
CA ALA A 50 -19.56 -13.34 5.41
C ALA A 50 -18.01 -13.25 5.38
N PRO A 51 -17.30 -14.41 5.28
CA PRO A 51 -15.84 -14.43 5.33
C PRO A 51 -15.15 -13.53 4.31
N HIS A 52 -15.63 -13.49 3.07
CA HIS A 52 -15.07 -12.62 2.02
C HIS A 52 -15.27 -11.13 2.33
N GLN A 53 -16.40 -10.77 2.94
CA GLN A 53 -16.68 -9.40 3.37
C GLN A 53 -15.77 -9.00 4.52
N TYR A 54 -15.57 -9.88 5.49
CA TYR A 54 -14.63 -9.69 6.58
C TYR A 54 -13.20 -9.42 6.06
N LEU A 55 -12.70 -10.26 5.13
CA LEU A 55 -11.37 -10.08 4.55
C LEU A 55 -11.26 -8.74 3.78
N LEU A 56 -12.28 -8.38 3.02
CA LEU A 56 -12.32 -7.09 2.32
C LEU A 56 -12.30 -5.92 3.31
N THR A 57 -13.10 -5.97 4.36
CA THR A 57 -13.13 -4.93 5.41
C THR A 57 -11.75 -4.75 6.04
N ARG A 58 -11.06 -5.86 6.37
CA ARG A 58 -9.69 -5.82 6.91
C ARG A 58 -8.70 -5.17 5.94
N ARG A 59 -8.75 -5.51 4.66
CA ARG A 59 -7.93 -4.88 3.61
C ARG A 59 -8.17 -3.38 3.53
N LEU A 60 -9.43 -2.94 3.57
CA LEU A 60 -9.79 -1.52 3.52
C LEU A 60 -9.37 -0.76 4.78
N GLU A 61 -9.47 -1.34 5.96
CA GLU A 61 -8.98 -0.75 7.22
C GLU A 61 -7.45 -0.54 7.18
N ARG A 62 -6.71 -1.54 6.66
CA ARG A 62 -5.26 -1.43 6.48
C ARG A 62 -4.89 -0.40 5.41
N ALA A 63 -5.65 -0.33 4.32
CA ALA A 63 -5.49 0.71 3.31
C ALA A 63 -5.70 2.11 3.90
N ALA A 64 -6.74 2.30 4.71
CA ALA A 64 -7.00 3.57 5.40
C ALA A 64 -5.83 3.97 6.33
N ALA A 65 -5.25 3.01 7.06
CA ALA A 65 -4.06 3.24 7.88
C ALA A 65 -2.84 3.64 7.04
N LEU A 66 -2.60 2.96 5.90
CA LEU A 66 -1.51 3.30 4.98
C LEU A 66 -1.70 4.66 4.32
N LEU A 67 -2.93 5.02 3.96
CA LEU A 67 -3.25 6.34 3.40
C LEU A 67 -2.94 7.48 4.39
N ARG A 68 -3.17 7.28 5.68
CA ARG A 68 -2.91 8.27 6.73
C ARG A 68 -1.44 8.39 7.10
N ASN A 69 -0.71 7.26 7.09
CA ASN A 69 0.60 7.15 7.72
C ASN A 69 1.75 7.04 6.72
N THR A 70 1.47 6.98 5.41
CA THR A 70 2.50 6.85 4.36
C THR A 70 2.22 7.74 3.17
N ASP A 71 3.27 8.05 2.40
CA ASP A 71 3.18 8.79 1.14
C ASP A 71 3.05 7.85 -0.09
N ARG A 72 2.75 6.55 0.12
CA ARG A 72 2.54 5.58 -0.97
C ARG A 72 1.37 6.00 -1.85
N THR A 73 1.48 5.75 -3.14
CA THR A 73 0.38 6.00 -4.08
C THR A 73 -0.84 5.13 -3.77
N VAL A 74 -2.01 5.55 -4.21
CA VAL A 74 -3.26 4.77 -4.04
C VAL A 74 -3.14 3.39 -4.70
N THR A 75 -2.45 3.30 -5.85
CA THR A 75 -2.19 2.04 -6.55
C THR A 75 -1.28 1.12 -5.75
N GLU A 76 -0.18 1.64 -5.19
CA GLU A 76 0.72 0.86 -4.34
C GLU A 76 0.01 0.34 -3.09
N ILE A 77 -0.86 1.15 -2.48
CA ILE A 77 -1.64 0.73 -1.32
C ILE A 77 -2.65 -0.35 -1.70
N CYS A 78 -3.34 -0.23 -2.83
CA CYS A 78 -4.25 -1.24 -3.35
C CYS A 78 -3.54 -2.60 -3.45
N LEU A 79 -2.37 -2.64 -4.07
CA LEU A 79 -1.56 -3.86 -4.20
C LEU A 79 -1.02 -4.36 -2.84
N ALA A 80 -0.57 -3.45 -1.98
CA ALA A 80 -0.01 -3.80 -0.67
C ALA A 80 -1.02 -4.45 0.28
N VAL A 81 -2.31 -4.19 0.08
CA VAL A 81 -3.38 -4.82 0.87
C VAL A 81 -3.99 -6.05 0.19
N GLY A 82 -3.38 -6.54 -0.89
CA GLY A 82 -3.79 -7.75 -1.58
C GLY A 82 -4.99 -7.57 -2.52
N LEU A 83 -5.22 -6.36 -3.04
CA LEU A 83 -6.24 -6.08 -4.03
C LEU A 83 -5.59 -5.82 -5.39
N THR A 84 -6.08 -6.48 -6.44
CA THR A 84 -5.51 -6.40 -7.80
C THR A 84 -6.21 -5.40 -8.70
N SER A 85 -7.47 -5.05 -8.37
CA SER A 85 -8.27 -4.11 -9.16
C SER A 85 -8.39 -2.76 -8.44
N LEU A 86 -7.73 -1.74 -8.99
CA LEU A 86 -7.80 -0.38 -8.46
C LEU A 86 -9.23 0.19 -8.48
N GLY A 87 -10.00 -0.07 -9.54
CA GLY A 87 -11.38 0.39 -9.65
C GLY A 87 -12.28 -0.22 -8.57
N SER A 88 -12.17 -1.53 -8.36
CA SER A 88 -12.91 -2.23 -7.29
C SER A 88 -12.48 -1.75 -5.90
N PHE A 89 -11.18 -1.49 -5.71
CA PHE A 89 -10.67 -0.91 -4.48
C PHE A 89 -11.27 0.46 -4.19
N VAL A 90 -11.21 1.39 -5.15
CA VAL A 90 -11.76 2.75 -4.99
C VAL A 90 -13.25 2.71 -4.68
N THR A 91 -14.03 1.88 -5.41
CA THR A 91 -15.47 1.73 -5.18
C THR A 91 -15.77 1.18 -3.79
N SER A 92 -15.08 0.13 -3.37
CA SER A 92 -15.27 -0.49 -2.06
C SER A 92 -14.84 0.43 -0.92
N PHE A 93 -13.71 1.11 -1.10
CA PHE A 93 -13.20 2.08 -0.13
C PHE A 93 -14.17 3.25 0.06
N THR A 94 -14.67 3.81 -1.05
CA THR A 94 -15.64 4.92 -1.02
C THR A 94 -16.94 4.49 -0.34
N ARG A 95 -17.42 3.27 -0.58
CA ARG A 95 -18.60 2.75 0.08
C ARG A 95 -18.45 2.62 1.59
N VAL A 96 -17.27 2.22 2.07
CA VAL A 96 -17.02 2.00 3.51
C VAL A 96 -16.68 3.32 4.23
N HIS A 97 -15.88 4.17 3.60
CA HIS A 97 -15.37 5.39 4.23
C HIS A 97 -16.10 6.68 3.82
N GLY A 98 -17.06 6.59 2.89
CA GLY A 98 -17.85 7.73 2.44
C GLY A 98 -17.12 8.68 1.48
N MET A 99 -15.84 8.44 1.18
CA MET A 99 -15.04 9.29 0.29
C MET A 99 -13.94 8.48 -0.41
N ALA A 100 -13.50 8.98 -1.58
CA ALA A 100 -12.45 8.33 -2.36
C ALA A 100 -11.10 8.32 -1.60
N PRO A 101 -10.21 7.34 -1.86
CA PRO A 101 -8.94 7.18 -1.15
C PRO A 101 -8.06 8.43 -1.15
N GLY A 102 -7.99 9.15 -2.29
CA GLY A 102 -7.21 10.40 -2.40
C GLY A 102 -7.78 11.52 -1.53
N VAL A 103 -9.10 11.68 -1.51
CA VAL A 103 -9.80 12.66 -0.67
C VAL A 103 -9.63 12.29 0.82
N TYR A 104 -9.75 11.00 1.14
CA TYR A 104 -9.52 10.49 2.49
C TYR A 104 -8.12 10.84 3.00
N ARG A 105 -7.08 10.63 2.17
CA ARG A 105 -5.71 11.05 2.53
C ARG A 105 -5.61 12.54 2.78
N ALA A 106 -6.19 13.36 1.91
CA ALA A 106 -6.12 14.82 2.02
C ALA A 106 -6.81 15.38 3.26
N SER A 107 -7.74 14.61 3.87
CA SER A 107 -8.42 15.00 5.11
C SER A 107 -7.56 14.84 6.37
N PHE A 108 -6.38 14.23 6.26
CA PHE A 108 -5.41 14.08 7.35
C PHE A 108 -4.15 14.91 7.08
N PRO A 109 -3.43 15.35 8.15
CA PRO A 109 -2.13 16.00 7.97
C PRO A 109 -1.15 15.07 7.23
N PRO A 110 -0.19 15.63 6.44
CA PRO A 110 0.80 14.82 5.74
C PRO A 110 1.54 13.86 6.68
N ALA A 111 1.76 12.62 6.24
CA ALA A 111 2.36 11.54 7.04
C ALA A 111 3.67 11.95 7.72
N ARG A 112 4.50 12.74 7.03
CA ARG A 112 5.76 13.28 7.58
C ARG A 112 5.60 14.20 8.78
N ARG A 113 4.40 14.68 9.11
CA ARG A 113 4.13 15.47 10.32
C ARG A 113 3.82 14.62 11.54
N HIS A 114 3.44 13.36 11.34
CA HIS A 114 3.10 12.45 12.43
C HIS A 114 4.33 11.74 13.02
N ILE A 115 5.40 11.64 12.25
CA ILE A 115 6.61 10.96 12.68
C ILE A 115 7.65 12.02 13.05
N ARG A 116 7.80 12.32 14.33
CA ARG A 116 9.01 12.97 14.86
C ARG A 116 10.15 11.94 14.85
N ILE A 117 10.53 11.47 13.68
CA ILE A 117 11.77 10.72 13.53
C ILE A 117 12.88 11.75 13.51
N PRO A 118 13.90 11.63 14.39
CA PRO A 118 15.06 12.49 14.32
C PRO A 118 15.65 12.47 12.89
N ASP A 119 16.05 13.62 12.37
CA ASP A 119 16.59 13.76 11.00
C ASP A 119 17.75 12.79 10.70
N CYS A 120 18.51 12.40 11.71
CA CYS A 120 19.58 11.40 11.58
C CYS A 120 19.05 10.02 11.18
N VAL A 121 17.88 9.61 11.70
CA VAL A 121 17.25 8.33 11.35
C VAL A 121 16.62 8.44 9.96
N THR A 122 15.97 9.55 9.65
CA THR A 122 15.39 9.78 8.32
C THR A 122 16.47 9.76 7.24
N ARG A 123 17.65 10.33 7.48
CA ARG A 123 18.81 10.29 6.55
C ARG A 123 19.39 8.90 6.38
N ALA A 124 19.44 8.09 7.45
CA ALA A 124 19.99 6.74 7.41
C ALA A 124 19.09 5.75 6.64
N TYR A 125 17.76 5.96 6.67
CA TYR A 125 16.78 5.04 6.10
C TYR A 125 15.93 5.66 4.97
N ALA A 126 16.06 6.96 4.70
CA ALA A 126 15.44 7.54 3.53
C ALA A 126 16.02 6.85 2.29
N ARG A 127 15.16 6.14 1.56
CA ARG A 127 15.49 5.74 0.19
C ARG A 127 16.01 7.00 -0.51
N PRO A 128 17.18 6.97 -1.16
CA PRO A 128 17.59 8.09 -1.97
C PRO A 128 16.44 8.39 -2.90
N ALA A 129 15.89 9.61 -2.81
CA ALA A 129 14.91 10.08 -3.77
C ALA A 129 15.48 9.73 -5.13
N ASN A 130 14.72 8.99 -5.93
CA ASN A 130 15.12 8.56 -7.24
C ASN A 130 15.60 9.82 -7.97
N ARG A 131 16.90 10.10 -7.90
CA ARG A 131 17.54 10.98 -8.86
C ARG A 131 17.32 10.23 -10.15
N THR A 132 16.28 10.62 -10.88
CA THR A 132 16.26 10.36 -12.31
C THR A 132 17.69 10.49 -12.76
N PHE A 133 18.20 9.42 -13.35
CA PHE A 133 19.44 9.40 -14.08
C PHE A 133 19.28 10.46 -15.20
N ARG A 134 19.42 11.71 -14.83
CA ARG A 134 19.68 12.76 -15.77
C ARG A 134 21.14 12.55 -16.10
N GLU A 135 21.33 11.96 -17.26
CA GLU A 135 22.60 11.77 -17.90
C GLU A 135 23.54 12.92 -17.56
N ALA A 136 24.64 12.59 -16.89
CA ALA A 136 25.84 13.41 -16.92
C ALA A 136 26.40 13.28 -18.37
N GLY A 137 25.70 13.82 -19.31
CA GLY A 137 26.02 13.87 -20.72
C GLY A 137 25.90 15.29 -21.20
N SER A 138 27.01 15.96 -21.23
CA SER A 138 27.40 17.16 -21.90
C SER A 138 27.80 18.34 -20.97
N ALA A 139 28.86 18.11 -20.20
CA ALA A 139 29.74 19.22 -19.92
C ALA A 139 30.54 19.47 -21.21
N SER A 140 29.96 20.26 -22.14
CA SER A 140 30.74 20.87 -23.20
C SER A 140 31.65 21.92 -22.57
N SER A 141 32.91 21.53 -22.46
CA SER A 141 33.99 22.48 -22.14
C SER A 141 33.99 23.60 -23.16
N PRO A 142 34.01 24.86 -22.74
CA PRO A 142 34.31 25.95 -23.69
C PRO A 142 35.78 25.83 -24.10
N VAL A 143 36.01 25.51 -25.35
CA VAL A 143 37.30 25.60 -25.99
C VAL A 143 37.70 27.05 -25.98
N ALA A 144 38.72 27.38 -25.21
CA ALA A 144 39.39 28.67 -25.28
C ALA A 144 40.08 28.80 -26.65
N SER A 145 39.61 29.72 -27.48
CA SER A 145 40.30 30.12 -28.68
C SER A 145 41.60 30.87 -28.31
N PRO A 146 42.72 30.49 -28.88
CA PRO A 146 43.94 31.29 -28.73
C PRO A 146 43.81 32.57 -29.55
N ALA A 147 44.13 33.68 -28.91
CA ALA A 147 44.28 34.98 -29.54
C ALA A 147 45.41 34.90 -30.58
N THR A 148 45.05 35.15 -31.84
CA THR A 148 46.03 35.38 -32.90
C THR A 148 46.43 36.84 -32.88
N THR A 149 47.58 37.08 -32.34
CA THR A 149 48.34 38.34 -32.56
C THR A 149 48.75 38.34 -34.00
N THR A 150 48.26 39.30 -34.77
CA THR A 150 48.83 39.64 -36.05
C THR A 150 49.55 40.97 -35.89
N GLU A 151 50.81 40.80 -35.87
CA GLU A 151 51.79 41.95 -36.02
C GLU A 151 51.82 42.40 -37.46
N GLU A 152 51.78 43.71 -37.56
CA GLU A 152 52.25 44.61 -38.61
C GLU A 152 53.14 44.02 -39.69
N ASP A 153 52.96 44.45 -40.91
CA ASP A 153 53.95 45.31 -41.56
C ASP A 153 53.48 45.83 -42.94
N ARG A 154 53.63 47.16 -43.15
CA ARG A 154 53.66 47.96 -44.41
C ARG A 154 52.38 48.17 -45.15
#